data_e42ccb1a146c05e3aa63180519312837
#
_entry.id   e42ccb1a146c05e3aa63180519312837
#
_cell.length_a   1.000
_cell.length_b   1.000
_cell.length_c   1.000
_cell.angle_alpha   90.00
_cell.angle_beta   90.00
_cell.angle_gamma   90.00
#
_symmetry.space_group_name_H-M   'P 1'
#
loop_
_entity.id
_entity.type
_entity.pdbx_description
1 polymer ?
#
loop_
_entity_poly.entity_id
_entity_poly.type
_entity_poly.pdbx_seq_one_letter_code
_entity_poly.pdbx_strand_id
1 'polypeptide(L)'
;MREMTMKKAISKSGWLLAATALALFFVATAYAATPGITGPTFNLTAQQAYLNQPDGQMVYSWGYGCNGAPTGFAPAAIAGATCPSMQVPGPTLIVTEGQTVTVNLTNGLPTAVGNTSILFPGFQVTATGGVRGLLAQEAAPGSTVTYSFLASSPGTRAYYSGTQSDLQIEMGLYGAVIVLPAAVPAACTSGLHAANLAAEAHWGEHDFRLSPAAYDSAKTCYDREYLFQWAEMDPNIHHQAEAQVTARIGCMAGAPGCSLNVPTEPYKPAYYLINGRSMPDLMDPNYAAEYPHQPYNGNPHMHPGIPAVQPTLAPTCASAWR
;
A
#
# COMPACT_ATOMS: atom_id res chain seq x y z
N MET A 1 65.36 1.67 -17.90
CA MET A 1 64.16 1.55 -18.73
C MET A 1 63.17 0.42 -18.30
N ARG A 2 63.46 -0.34 -17.22
CA ARG A 2 62.62 -1.49 -16.78
C ARG A 2 61.62 -1.12 -15.61
N GLU A 3 61.88 -0.05 -14.88
CA GLU A 3 60.98 0.37 -13.76
C GLU A 3 59.75 1.17 -14.18
N MET A 4 59.76 1.82 -15.35
CA MET A 4 58.65 2.67 -15.79
C MET A 4 57.45 1.87 -16.38
N THR A 5 57.71 0.61 -16.80
CA THR A 5 56.64 -0.25 -17.37
C THR A 5 55.79 -0.94 -16.30
N MET A 6 56.36 -1.20 -15.13
CA MET A 6 55.63 -1.87 -14.04
C MET A 6 54.64 -0.94 -13.31
N LYS A 7 54.93 0.34 -13.15
CA LYS A 7 54.04 1.33 -12.54
C LYS A 7 52.78 1.62 -13.38
N LYS A 8 52.85 1.52 -14.71
CA LYS A 8 51.71 1.70 -15.62
C LYS A 8 50.74 0.50 -15.64
N ALA A 9 51.24 -0.70 -15.38
CA ALA A 9 50.41 -1.92 -15.33
C ALA A 9 49.56 -1.99 -14.05
N ILE A 10 50.13 -1.57 -12.91
CA ILE A 10 49.43 -1.55 -11.63
C ILE A 10 48.30 -0.50 -11.62
N SER A 11 48.49 0.63 -12.31
CA SER A 11 47.48 1.69 -12.43
C SER A 11 46.22 1.24 -13.22
N LYS A 12 46.43 0.49 -14.32
CA LYS A 12 45.30 -0.01 -15.14
C LYS A 12 44.52 -1.13 -14.46
N SER A 13 45.18 -1.99 -13.69
CA SER A 13 44.53 -3.05 -12.92
C SER A 13 43.75 -2.51 -11.74
N GLY A 14 44.24 -1.45 -11.10
CA GLY A 14 43.53 -0.77 -9.99
C GLY A 14 42.25 -0.08 -10.45
N TRP A 15 42.24 0.51 -11.63
CA TRP A 15 41.04 1.13 -12.21
C TRP A 15 39.98 0.12 -12.65
N LEU A 16 40.39 -1.03 -13.19
CA LEU A 16 39.50 -2.13 -13.55
C LEU A 16 38.86 -2.78 -12.32
N LEU A 17 39.59 -2.97 -11.24
CA LEU A 17 39.05 -3.48 -9.96
C LEU A 17 38.14 -2.48 -9.27
N ALA A 18 38.42 -1.17 -9.33
CA ALA A 18 37.55 -0.14 -8.80
C ALA A 18 36.25 0.00 -9.62
N ALA A 19 36.33 -0.12 -10.96
CA ALA A 19 35.15 -0.07 -11.82
C ALA A 19 34.26 -1.31 -11.67
N THR A 20 34.84 -2.50 -11.48
CA THR A 20 34.06 -3.73 -11.17
C THR A 20 33.49 -3.72 -9.77
N ALA A 21 34.18 -3.15 -8.77
CA ALA A 21 33.61 -2.99 -7.43
C ALA A 21 32.47 -1.95 -7.40
N LEU A 22 32.55 -0.88 -8.18
CA LEU A 22 31.48 0.13 -8.28
C LEU A 22 30.25 -0.40 -9.04
N ALA A 23 30.42 -1.33 -9.99
CA ALA A 23 29.32 -1.95 -10.72
C ALA A 23 28.53 -2.99 -9.89
N LEU A 24 29.08 -3.47 -8.77
CA LEU A 24 28.43 -4.43 -7.89
C LEU A 24 27.51 -3.78 -6.83
N PHE A 25 27.50 -2.45 -6.72
CA PHE A 25 26.68 -1.74 -5.73
C PHE A 25 25.33 -1.22 -6.24
N PHE A 26 24.96 -1.44 -7.51
CA PHE A 26 23.68 -1.04 -8.07
C PHE A 26 22.82 -2.24 -8.50
N VAL A 27 22.65 -3.23 -7.64
CA VAL A 27 21.51 -4.13 -7.78
C VAL A 27 20.43 -3.59 -6.83
N ALA A 28 19.78 -2.51 -7.24
CA ALA A 28 18.48 -2.15 -6.67
C ALA A 28 17.51 -3.25 -7.11
N THR A 29 17.22 -4.18 -6.22
CA THR A 29 16.17 -5.18 -6.42
C THR A 29 14.83 -4.44 -6.28
N ALA A 30 14.29 -4.00 -7.41
CA ALA A 30 12.95 -3.46 -7.47
C ALA A 30 11.96 -4.62 -7.58
N TYR A 31 10.95 -4.64 -6.70
CA TYR A 31 9.98 -5.72 -6.61
C TYR A 31 8.60 -5.21 -7.02
N ALA A 32 8.02 -5.78 -8.07
CA ALA A 32 6.60 -5.65 -8.36
C ALA A 32 5.85 -6.63 -7.47
N ALA A 33 4.91 -6.12 -6.68
CA ALA A 33 4.14 -6.94 -5.75
C ALA A 33 2.89 -6.17 -5.31
N THR A 34 1.98 -6.91 -4.71
CA THR A 34 0.83 -6.34 -3.99
C THR A 34 1.11 -6.44 -2.47
N PRO A 35 1.88 -5.49 -1.90
CA PRO A 35 2.26 -5.60 -0.50
C PRO A 35 1.07 -5.33 0.42
N GLY A 36 1.06 -6.03 1.57
CA GLY A 36 0.06 -5.83 2.59
C GLY A 36 0.36 -6.55 3.89
N ILE A 37 -0.54 -6.40 4.83
CA ILE A 37 -0.51 -7.07 6.14
C ILE A 37 -1.50 -8.23 6.16
N THR A 38 -1.15 -9.31 6.86
CA THR A 38 -1.96 -10.54 6.91
C THR A 38 -2.87 -10.56 8.13
N GLY A 39 -4.12 -11.05 7.92
CA GLY A 39 -5.14 -11.24 8.94
C GLY A 39 -5.16 -12.62 9.57
N PRO A 40 -6.25 -12.98 10.26
CA PRO A 40 -7.59 -12.35 10.14
C PRO A 40 -7.86 -11.19 11.11
N THR A 41 -6.98 -10.87 12.06
CA THR A 41 -7.17 -9.76 12.99
C THR A 41 -6.23 -8.61 12.64
N PHE A 42 -6.79 -7.41 12.49
CA PHE A 42 -6.06 -6.18 12.21
C PHE A 42 -6.30 -5.14 13.29
N ASN A 43 -5.23 -4.62 13.86
CA ASN A 43 -5.27 -3.48 14.77
C ASN A 43 -4.82 -2.26 13.98
N LEU A 44 -5.77 -1.38 13.67
CA LEU A 44 -5.54 -0.17 12.88
C LEU A 44 -5.71 1.07 13.76
N THR A 45 -5.06 2.13 13.35
CA THR A 45 -5.29 3.48 13.87
C THR A 45 -5.48 4.45 12.71
N ALA A 46 -6.29 5.48 12.92
CA ALA A 46 -6.36 6.63 12.04
C ALA A 46 -5.50 7.74 12.63
N GLN A 47 -4.56 8.28 11.88
CA GLN A 47 -3.60 9.28 12.32
C GLN A 47 -3.38 10.34 11.25
N GLN A 48 -2.76 11.47 11.65
CA GLN A 48 -2.31 12.52 10.75
C GLN A 48 -0.82 12.41 10.48
N ALA A 49 -0.39 12.79 9.28
CA ALA A 49 1.01 13.02 8.92
C ALA A 49 1.09 13.89 7.68
N TYR A 50 2.31 14.15 7.21
CA TYR A 50 2.55 14.82 5.96
C TYR A 50 3.00 13.83 4.89
N LEU A 51 2.46 13.98 3.69
CA LEU A 51 2.85 13.21 2.50
C LEU A 51 3.80 14.04 1.64
N ASN A 52 4.85 13.40 1.16
CA ASN A 52 5.79 14.04 0.24
C ASN A 52 5.20 14.10 -1.17
N GLN A 53 5.41 15.22 -1.86
CA GLN A 53 5.03 15.38 -3.26
C GLN A 53 6.28 15.68 -4.11
N PRO A 54 6.26 15.35 -5.42
CA PRO A 54 7.43 15.48 -6.29
C PRO A 54 7.99 16.89 -6.43
N ASP A 55 7.19 17.90 -6.19
CA ASP A 55 7.58 19.32 -6.20
C ASP A 55 8.22 19.79 -4.86
N GLY A 56 8.38 18.87 -3.91
CA GLY A 56 8.93 19.12 -2.59
C GLY A 56 7.92 19.64 -1.57
N GLN A 57 6.65 19.76 -1.91
CA GLN A 57 5.61 20.09 -0.93
C GLN A 57 5.36 18.90 0.00
N MET A 58 5.06 19.22 1.24
CA MET A 58 4.57 18.27 2.24
C MET A 58 3.10 18.57 2.50
N VAL A 59 2.22 17.65 2.12
CA VAL A 59 0.77 17.82 2.21
C VAL A 59 0.25 17.15 3.46
N TYR A 60 -0.36 17.93 4.36
CA TYR A 60 -1.03 17.44 5.56
C TYR A 60 -2.14 16.48 5.20
N SER A 61 -2.13 15.28 5.75
CA SER A 61 -3.05 14.20 5.37
C SER A 61 -3.45 13.36 6.57
N TRP A 62 -4.52 12.59 6.42
CA TRP A 62 -4.95 11.57 7.37
C TRP A 62 -4.87 10.20 6.70
N GLY A 63 -4.53 9.17 7.45
CA GLY A 63 -4.44 7.83 6.90
C GLY A 63 -4.68 6.77 7.96
N TYR A 64 -5.06 5.60 7.51
CA TYR A 64 -5.03 4.42 8.34
C TYR A 64 -3.61 3.86 8.39
N GLY A 65 -3.25 3.29 9.54
CA GLY A 65 -1.99 2.60 9.73
C GLY A 65 -2.12 1.53 10.79
N CYS A 66 -1.01 0.87 11.12
CA CYS A 66 -1.01 -0.17 12.14
C CYS A 66 -0.96 0.41 13.56
N ASN A 67 -1.79 -0.12 14.44
CA ASN A 67 -1.73 0.12 15.87
C ASN A 67 -0.92 -1.00 16.53
N GLY A 68 0.42 -0.90 16.45
CA GLY A 68 1.34 -1.94 16.83
C GLY A 68 1.79 -2.83 15.65
N ALA A 69 2.60 -3.85 15.94
CA ALA A 69 3.10 -4.75 14.92
C ALA A 69 1.97 -5.62 14.34
N PRO A 70 1.85 -5.74 13.01
CA PRO A 70 0.89 -6.63 12.38
C PRO A 70 1.27 -8.09 12.60
N THR A 71 0.33 -9.01 12.38
CA THR A 71 0.57 -10.47 12.48
C THR A 71 1.64 -10.94 11.51
N GLY A 72 1.68 -10.37 10.30
CA GLY A 72 2.67 -10.65 9.28
C GLY A 72 2.51 -9.75 8.06
N PHE A 73 3.41 -9.93 7.10
CA PHE A 73 3.40 -9.25 5.81
C PHE A 73 3.30 -10.28 4.68
N ALA A 74 2.68 -9.88 3.58
CA ALA A 74 2.64 -10.67 2.36
C ALA A 74 2.83 -9.74 1.14
N PRO A 75 3.45 -10.25 0.05
CA PRO A 75 4.15 -11.53 -0.04
C PRO A 75 5.40 -11.58 0.86
N ALA A 76 5.74 -12.78 1.35
CA ALA A 76 6.87 -12.96 2.28
C ALA A 76 8.24 -12.63 1.66
N ALA A 77 8.34 -12.63 0.34
CA ALA A 77 9.55 -12.29 -0.40
C ALA A 77 9.89 -10.80 -0.37
N ILE A 78 8.97 -9.91 0.04
CA ILE A 78 9.22 -8.47 0.12
C ILE A 78 10.09 -8.18 1.36
N ALA A 79 11.30 -7.69 1.10
CA ALA A 79 12.19 -7.22 2.16
C ALA A 79 11.79 -5.81 2.65
N GLY A 80 12.05 -5.55 3.94
CA GLY A 80 11.87 -4.21 4.52
C GLY A 80 10.41 -3.78 4.73
N ALA A 81 9.46 -4.73 4.63
CA ALA A 81 8.05 -4.43 4.84
C ALA A 81 7.80 -3.82 6.22
N THR A 82 7.08 -2.71 6.23
CA THR A 82 6.71 -1.97 7.44
C THR A 82 5.24 -1.56 7.37
N CYS A 83 4.64 -1.32 8.54
CA CYS A 83 3.32 -0.73 8.63
C CYS A 83 3.37 0.39 9.67
N PRO A 84 3.53 1.65 9.21
CA PRO A 84 3.55 2.80 10.11
C PRO A 84 2.16 3.04 10.72
N SER A 85 2.09 3.89 11.74
CA SER A 85 0.82 4.27 12.38
C SER A 85 -0.09 5.13 11.49
N MET A 86 0.43 5.62 10.38
CA MET A 86 -0.30 6.37 9.35
C MET A 86 0.35 6.14 8.00
N GLN A 87 -0.45 5.81 6.99
CA GLN A 87 -0.03 5.75 5.60
C GLN A 87 -1.19 6.03 4.64
N VAL A 88 -0.86 6.45 3.42
CA VAL A 88 -1.81 6.63 2.31
C VAL A 88 -1.26 5.90 1.06
N PRO A 89 -2.02 5.01 0.46
CA PRO A 89 -3.26 4.41 0.98
C PRO A 89 -3.02 3.68 2.31
N GLY A 90 -4.08 3.45 3.07
CA GLY A 90 -4.03 2.59 4.26
C GLY A 90 -3.50 1.19 3.93
N PRO A 91 -3.11 0.41 4.95
CA PRO A 91 -2.54 -0.92 4.74
C PRO A 91 -3.45 -1.81 3.89
N THR A 92 -2.90 -2.49 2.88
CA THR A 92 -3.62 -3.55 2.17
C THR A 92 -3.88 -4.70 3.14
N LEU A 93 -5.15 -5.02 3.38
CA LEU A 93 -5.56 -6.09 4.28
C LEU A 93 -5.71 -7.40 3.50
N ILE A 94 -4.88 -8.40 3.83
CA ILE A 94 -4.84 -9.68 3.11
C ILE A 94 -5.42 -10.77 4.00
N VAL A 95 -6.49 -11.41 3.52
CA VAL A 95 -7.20 -12.48 4.21
C VAL A 95 -7.52 -13.62 3.24
N THR A 96 -7.89 -14.77 3.76
CA THR A 96 -8.32 -15.91 2.95
C THR A 96 -9.85 -16.07 3.06
N GLU A 97 -10.47 -16.49 1.98
CA GLU A 97 -11.89 -16.83 1.94
C GLU A 97 -12.27 -17.79 3.07
N GLY A 98 -13.44 -17.57 3.66
CA GLY A 98 -13.95 -18.33 4.80
C GLY A 98 -13.46 -17.85 6.15
N GLN A 99 -12.47 -16.95 6.23
CA GLN A 99 -12.02 -16.37 7.49
C GLN A 99 -13.03 -15.36 8.04
N THR A 100 -13.25 -15.40 9.34
CA THR A 100 -13.91 -14.28 10.06
C THR A 100 -12.85 -13.23 10.38
N VAL A 101 -13.01 -12.09 9.75
CA VAL A 101 -12.09 -10.95 9.87
C VAL A 101 -12.53 -10.05 11.03
N THR A 102 -11.56 -9.59 11.80
CA THR A 102 -11.75 -8.60 12.86
C THR A 102 -10.85 -7.40 12.62
N VAL A 103 -11.42 -6.21 12.60
CA VAL A 103 -10.67 -4.95 12.45
C VAL A 103 -10.97 -4.04 13.63
N ASN A 104 -9.97 -3.79 14.46
CA ASN A 104 -10.02 -2.85 15.57
C ASN A 104 -9.49 -1.50 15.08
N LEU A 105 -10.32 -0.49 15.00
CA LEU A 105 -9.94 0.86 14.60
C LEU A 105 -9.88 1.77 15.82
N THR A 106 -8.70 2.30 16.12
CA THR A 106 -8.50 3.34 17.15
C THR A 106 -8.39 4.70 16.45
N ASN A 107 -9.20 5.65 16.90
CA ASN A 107 -9.16 7.02 16.39
C ASN A 107 -8.08 7.83 17.10
N GLY A 108 -6.93 8.01 16.45
CA GLY A 108 -5.83 8.86 16.90
C GLY A 108 -5.75 10.20 16.16
N LEU A 109 -6.79 10.57 15.41
CA LEU A 109 -6.89 11.88 14.77
C LEU A 109 -7.04 13.00 15.79
N PRO A 110 -6.67 14.24 15.43
CA PRO A 110 -6.92 15.40 16.27
C PRO A 110 -8.40 15.51 16.69
N THR A 111 -8.64 15.92 17.91
CA THR A 111 -10.01 15.98 18.49
C THR A 111 -10.98 16.79 17.64
N ALA A 112 -10.50 17.84 16.96
CA ALA A 112 -11.31 18.69 16.09
C ALA A 112 -11.84 17.98 14.84
N VAL A 113 -11.18 16.89 14.39
CA VAL A 113 -11.66 16.05 13.28
C VAL A 113 -12.94 15.32 13.66
N GLY A 114 -13.11 15.02 14.94
CA GLY A 114 -14.25 14.28 15.46
C GLY A 114 -14.11 12.77 15.25
N ASN A 115 -15.21 12.11 14.96
CA ASN A 115 -15.26 10.66 14.81
C ASN A 115 -14.66 10.22 13.45
N THR A 116 -14.27 8.96 13.40
CA THR A 116 -13.89 8.27 12.14
C THR A 116 -14.41 6.84 12.15
N SER A 117 -14.53 6.23 10.99
CA SER A 117 -15.01 4.85 10.85
C SER A 117 -14.37 4.17 9.64
N ILE A 118 -14.68 2.88 9.45
CA ILE A 118 -14.36 2.17 8.21
C ILE A 118 -15.62 1.50 7.68
N LEU A 119 -15.88 1.68 6.39
CA LEU A 119 -16.82 0.88 5.62
C LEU A 119 -16.04 -0.22 4.90
N PHE A 120 -16.65 -1.39 4.81
CA PHE A 120 -16.15 -2.55 4.05
C PHE A 120 -17.20 -2.98 3.02
N PRO A 121 -17.28 -2.29 1.87
CA PRO A 121 -18.25 -2.61 0.84
C PRO A 121 -18.13 -4.06 0.34
N GLY A 122 -19.26 -4.72 0.14
CA GLY A 122 -19.33 -6.11 -0.29
C GLY A 122 -19.28 -7.14 0.83
N PHE A 123 -19.19 -6.71 2.10
CA PHE A 123 -19.28 -7.58 3.27
C PHE A 123 -20.48 -7.22 4.16
N GLN A 124 -20.99 -8.23 4.86
CA GLN A 124 -21.95 -8.01 5.95
C GLN A 124 -21.17 -7.79 7.24
N VAL A 125 -21.12 -6.52 7.68
CA VAL A 125 -20.31 -6.11 8.82
C VAL A 125 -21.14 -5.99 10.07
N THR A 126 -20.68 -6.58 11.16
CA THR A 126 -21.14 -6.28 12.51
C THR A 126 -20.09 -5.39 13.20
N ALA A 127 -20.54 -4.50 14.08
CA ALA A 127 -19.63 -3.64 14.80
C ALA A 127 -19.99 -3.62 16.29
N THR A 128 -18.95 -3.51 17.13
CA THR A 128 -19.08 -3.39 18.58
C THR A 128 -18.19 -2.26 19.10
N GLY A 129 -18.59 -1.67 20.22
CA GLY A 129 -17.91 -0.47 20.71
C GLY A 129 -18.23 0.76 19.85
N GLY A 130 -17.51 1.85 20.12
CA GLY A 130 -17.71 3.11 19.40
C GLY A 130 -19.04 3.81 19.69
N VAL A 131 -19.39 4.75 18.82
CA VAL A 131 -20.64 5.52 18.87
C VAL A 131 -21.41 5.31 17.56
N ARG A 132 -22.73 5.55 17.60
CA ARG A 132 -23.56 5.39 16.41
C ARG A 132 -23.29 6.52 15.41
N GLY A 133 -22.83 6.16 14.21
CA GLY A 133 -22.72 7.07 13.06
C GLY A 133 -23.87 6.92 12.06
N LEU A 134 -23.77 7.63 10.96
CA LEU A 134 -24.77 7.59 9.89
C LEU A 134 -24.74 6.27 9.12
N LEU A 135 -23.56 5.82 8.71
CA LEU A 135 -23.36 4.63 7.86
C LEU A 135 -22.78 3.44 8.63
N ALA A 136 -22.05 3.69 9.70
CA ALA A 136 -21.40 2.65 10.50
C ALA A 136 -21.29 3.09 11.97
N GLN A 137 -20.85 2.19 12.85
CA GLN A 137 -20.33 2.59 14.16
C GLN A 137 -19.01 3.33 13.96
N GLU A 138 -18.80 4.40 14.71
CA GLU A 138 -17.68 5.31 14.60
C GLU A 138 -16.82 5.27 15.86
N ALA A 139 -15.50 5.41 15.70
CA ALA A 139 -14.58 5.63 16.80
C ALA A 139 -14.55 7.13 17.14
N ALA A 140 -14.96 7.51 18.33
CA ALA A 140 -14.74 8.86 18.85
C ALA A 140 -13.23 9.10 19.08
N PRO A 141 -12.78 10.36 19.14
CA PRO A 141 -11.37 10.67 19.39
C PRO A 141 -10.81 9.92 20.61
N GLY A 142 -9.68 9.22 20.43
CA GLY A 142 -9.05 8.39 21.45
C GLY A 142 -9.74 7.04 21.74
N SER A 143 -10.87 6.74 21.08
CA SER A 143 -11.63 5.50 21.31
C SER A 143 -11.42 4.48 20.19
N THR A 144 -11.87 3.25 20.45
CA THR A 144 -11.77 2.13 19.49
C THR A 144 -13.15 1.59 19.15
N VAL A 145 -13.34 1.26 17.87
CA VAL A 145 -14.48 0.48 17.36
C VAL A 145 -13.96 -0.81 16.73
N THR A 146 -14.68 -1.90 16.92
CA THR A 146 -14.34 -3.22 16.35
C THR A 146 -15.35 -3.61 15.30
N TYR A 147 -14.90 -3.87 14.09
CA TYR A 147 -15.69 -4.41 12.98
C TYR A 147 -15.38 -5.89 12.80
N SER A 148 -16.40 -6.68 12.49
CA SER A 148 -16.24 -8.10 12.16
C SER A 148 -17.11 -8.48 10.98
N PHE A 149 -16.53 -9.29 10.07
CA PHE A 149 -17.22 -9.80 8.88
C PHE A 149 -16.61 -11.12 8.41
N LEU A 150 -17.40 -11.89 7.67
CA LEU A 150 -16.91 -13.07 6.99
C LEU A 150 -16.34 -12.68 5.62
N ALA A 151 -15.11 -13.10 5.33
CA ALA A 151 -14.51 -13.01 3.99
C ALA A 151 -15.16 -14.06 3.08
N SER A 152 -16.35 -13.77 2.58
CA SER A 152 -17.26 -14.75 1.97
C SER A 152 -16.94 -15.14 0.53
N SER A 153 -16.08 -14.40 -0.15
CA SER A 153 -15.68 -14.69 -1.53
C SER A 153 -14.35 -14.03 -1.88
N PRO A 154 -13.54 -14.66 -2.75
CA PRO A 154 -12.27 -14.08 -3.20
C PRO A 154 -12.47 -12.79 -3.98
N GLY A 155 -11.39 -12.00 -4.10
CA GLY A 155 -11.36 -10.77 -4.89
C GLY A 155 -10.85 -9.59 -4.11
N THR A 156 -10.75 -8.44 -4.80
CA THR A 156 -10.26 -7.17 -4.25
C THR A 156 -11.41 -6.22 -4.00
N ARG A 157 -11.40 -5.55 -2.85
CA ARG A 157 -12.39 -4.56 -2.44
C ARG A 157 -11.70 -3.36 -1.82
N ALA A 158 -12.32 -2.19 -1.91
CA ALA A 158 -11.88 -1.02 -1.16
C ALA A 158 -12.44 -1.05 0.28
N TYR A 159 -11.72 -0.41 1.20
CA TYR A 159 -12.26 0.06 2.46
C TYR A 159 -11.97 1.55 2.60
N TYR A 160 -12.86 2.29 3.23
CA TYR A 160 -12.73 3.74 3.36
C TYR A 160 -13.61 4.29 4.48
N SER A 161 -13.41 5.56 4.86
CA SER A 161 -14.19 6.20 5.91
C SER A 161 -15.66 6.37 5.52
N GLY A 162 -16.56 5.99 6.44
CA GLY A 162 -18.00 6.27 6.37
C GLY A 162 -18.42 7.52 7.14
N THR A 163 -17.45 8.25 7.72
CA THR A 163 -17.69 9.47 8.51
C THR A 163 -17.18 10.67 7.73
N GLN A 164 -18.05 11.65 7.42
CA GLN A 164 -17.67 12.79 6.56
C GLN A 164 -16.86 12.34 5.35
N SER A 165 -17.41 11.41 4.57
CA SER A 165 -16.66 10.65 3.57
C SER A 165 -16.06 11.53 2.48
N ASP A 166 -16.70 12.63 2.13
CA ASP A 166 -16.20 13.64 1.19
C ASP A 166 -14.85 14.23 1.65
N LEU A 167 -14.72 14.55 2.94
CA LEU A 167 -13.48 15.08 3.50
C LEU A 167 -12.50 13.97 3.90
N GLN A 168 -12.97 12.95 4.62
CA GLN A 168 -12.07 11.96 5.21
C GLN A 168 -11.42 11.05 4.17
N ILE A 169 -12.10 10.75 3.05
CA ILE A 169 -11.51 10.00 1.93
C ILE A 169 -10.50 10.89 1.20
N GLU A 170 -10.84 12.15 0.93
CA GLU A 170 -9.91 13.10 0.31
C GLU A 170 -8.62 13.21 1.13
N MET A 171 -8.73 13.31 2.44
CA MET A 171 -7.58 13.40 3.33
C MET A 171 -6.71 12.12 3.36
N GLY A 172 -7.19 10.98 2.83
CA GLY A 172 -6.42 9.73 2.67
C GLY A 172 -6.93 8.53 3.48
N LEU A 173 -8.12 8.60 4.07
CA LEU A 173 -8.70 7.48 4.85
C LEU A 173 -9.37 6.45 3.92
N TYR A 174 -8.56 5.74 3.15
CA TYR A 174 -8.96 4.65 2.24
C TYR A 174 -7.84 3.60 2.10
N GLY A 175 -8.20 2.41 1.62
CA GLY A 175 -7.27 1.31 1.35
C GLY A 175 -7.95 0.12 0.67
N ALA A 176 -7.26 -1.01 0.59
CA ALA A 176 -7.74 -2.22 -0.08
C ALA A 176 -7.80 -3.44 0.84
N VAL A 177 -8.80 -4.29 0.60
CA VAL A 177 -8.90 -5.65 1.16
C VAL A 177 -8.76 -6.64 0.01
N ILE A 178 -7.84 -7.59 0.15
CA ILE A 178 -7.68 -8.70 -0.78
C ILE A 178 -8.10 -9.97 -0.07
N VAL A 179 -9.11 -10.64 -0.62
CA VAL A 179 -9.53 -11.97 -0.18
C VAL A 179 -8.95 -12.99 -1.15
N LEU A 180 -8.05 -13.81 -0.66
CA LEU A 180 -7.44 -14.90 -1.42
C LEU A 180 -8.40 -16.11 -1.47
N PRO A 181 -8.40 -16.91 -2.56
CA PRO A 181 -9.20 -18.11 -2.63
C PRO A 181 -8.80 -19.13 -1.56
N ALA A 182 -9.78 -19.81 -0.98
CA ALA A 182 -9.54 -20.86 0.01
C ALA A 182 -8.88 -22.11 -0.59
N ALA A 183 -9.13 -22.35 -1.89
CA ALA A 183 -8.56 -23.47 -2.63
C ALA A 183 -7.97 -22.98 -3.96
N VAL A 184 -6.68 -23.24 -4.14
CA VAL A 184 -6.00 -22.93 -5.40
C VAL A 184 -6.18 -24.11 -6.37
N PRO A 185 -6.73 -23.89 -7.58
CA PRO A 185 -6.84 -24.95 -8.57
C PRO A 185 -5.47 -25.52 -8.97
N ALA A 186 -5.35 -26.85 -9.04
CA ALA A 186 -4.10 -27.53 -9.36
C ALA A 186 -3.46 -27.08 -10.69
N ALA A 187 -4.28 -26.65 -11.65
CA ALA A 187 -3.81 -26.09 -12.91
C ALA A 187 -2.96 -24.84 -12.74
N CYS A 188 -3.17 -24.05 -11.66
CA CYS A 188 -2.44 -22.80 -11.41
C CYS A 188 -1.06 -23.04 -10.77
N THR A 189 -0.77 -24.26 -10.32
CA THR A 189 0.52 -24.66 -9.72
C THR A 189 1.23 -25.74 -10.54
N SER A 190 0.76 -26.03 -11.76
CA SER A 190 1.32 -27.06 -12.63
C SER A 190 1.47 -26.57 -14.08
N GLY A 191 2.03 -27.39 -14.94
CA GLY A 191 2.15 -27.13 -16.37
C GLY A 191 2.93 -25.83 -16.67
N LEU A 192 2.35 -24.97 -17.50
CA LEU A 192 2.97 -23.71 -17.93
C LEU A 192 3.23 -22.75 -16.78
N HIS A 193 2.31 -22.63 -15.81
CA HIS A 193 2.49 -21.73 -14.66
C HIS A 193 3.67 -22.17 -13.80
N ALA A 194 3.85 -23.48 -13.57
CA ALA A 194 5.03 -23.97 -12.85
C ALA A 194 6.31 -23.74 -13.64
N ALA A 195 6.28 -23.90 -14.97
CA ALA A 195 7.42 -23.65 -15.84
C ALA A 195 7.82 -22.16 -15.88
N ASN A 196 6.84 -21.27 -15.97
CA ASN A 196 7.07 -19.81 -15.93
C ASN A 196 7.70 -19.39 -14.60
N LEU A 197 7.16 -19.86 -13.48
CA LEU A 197 7.71 -19.56 -12.16
C LEU A 197 9.14 -20.10 -12.00
N ALA A 198 9.42 -21.30 -12.50
CA ALA A 198 10.78 -21.87 -12.49
C ALA A 198 11.74 -21.06 -13.38
N ALA A 199 11.27 -20.55 -14.51
CA ALA A 199 12.06 -19.67 -15.38
C ALA A 199 12.36 -18.33 -14.71
N GLU A 200 11.39 -17.73 -14.05
CA GLU A 200 11.56 -16.50 -13.28
C GLU A 200 12.58 -16.71 -12.15
N ALA A 201 12.46 -17.78 -11.39
CA ALA A 201 13.41 -18.15 -10.34
C ALA A 201 14.82 -18.39 -10.88
N HIS A 202 14.96 -18.96 -12.08
CA HIS A 202 16.27 -19.12 -12.75
C HIS A 202 16.97 -17.79 -13.01
N TRP A 203 16.19 -16.72 -13.27
CA TRP A 203 16.71 -15.37 -13.46
C TRP A 203 16.84 -14.58 -12.16
N GLY A 204 16.62 -15.22 -11.00
CA GLY A 204 16.74 -14.60 -9.67
C GLY A 204 15.51 -13.81 -9.26
N GLU A 205 14.38 -13.98 -9.94
CA GLU A 205 13.12 -13.36 -9.55
C GLU A 205 12.41 -14.24 -8.51
N HIS A 206 11.87 -13.62 -7.47
CA HIS A 206 11.05 -14.30 -6.47
C HIS A 206 9.58 -14.30 -6.86
N ASP A 207 8.84 -15.29 -6.39
CA ASP A 207 7.37 -15.28 -6.50
C ASP A 207 6.80 -14.23 -5.54
N PHE A 208 6.26 -13.15 -6.09
CA PHE A 208 5.63 -12.06 -5.35
C PHE A 208 4.10 -12.11 -5.40
N ARG A 209 3.52 -13.16 -5.94
CA ARG A 209 2.06 -13.35 -5.93
C ARG A 209 1.57 -13.63 -4.52
N LEU A 210 0.41 -13.10 -4.19
CA LEU A 210 -0.30 -13.47 -2.96
C LEU A 210 -0.92 -14.88 -3.07
N SER A 211 -1.33 -15.28 -4.29
CA SER A 211 -1.88 -16.60 -4.60
C SER A 211 -1.62 -16.93 -6.07
N PRO A 212 -1.51 -18.20 -6.46
CA PRO A 212 -1.43 -18.61 -7.87
C PRO A 212 -2.72 -18.39 -8.67
N ALA A 213 -3.85 -18.11 -8.03
CA ALA A 213 -5.14 -17.88 -8.67
C ALA A 213 -5.86 -16.69 -8.01
N ALA A 214 -6.61 -15.92 -8.81
CA ALA A 214 -7.43 -14.82 -8.31
C ALA A 214 -8.74 -15.30 -7.66
N TYR A 215 -9.28 -16.43 -8.14
CA TYR A 215 -10.52 -17.07 -7.69
C TYR A 215 -10.37 -18.58 -7.72
N ASP A 216 -11.36 -19.32 -7.22
CA ASP A 216 -11.41 -20.79 -7.18
C ASP A 216 -11.60 -21.44 -8.56
N SER A 217 -11.08 -20.87 -9.61
CA SER A 217 -11.25 -21.33 -10.99
C SER A 217 -9.91 -21.44 -11.71
N ALA A 218 -9.70 -22.55 -12.41
CA ALA A 218 -8.53 -22.77 -13.27
C ALA A 218 -8.37 -21.73 -14.41
N LYS A 219 -9.40 -20.94 -14.69
CA LYS A 219 -9.36 -19.85 -15.68
C LYS A 219 -8.80 -18.56 -15.11
N THR A 220 -8.50 -18.50 -13.83
CA THR A 220 -8.07 -17.32 -13.10
C THR A 220 -6.65 -17.44 -12.55
N CYS A 221 -5.87 -18.40 -13.08
CA CYS A 221 -4.45 -18.51 -12.82
C CYS A 221 -3.71 -17.28 -13.38
N TYR A 222 -2.68 -16.83 -12.68
CA TYR A 222 -1.83 -15.74 -13.13
C TYR A 222 -0.40 -15.95 -12.66
N ASP A 223 0.53 -15.30 -13.35
CA ASP A 223 1.96 -15.40 -13.05
C ASP A 223 2.48 -14.17 -12.33
N ARG A 224 1.81 -13.00 -12.46
CA ARG A 224 2.19 -11.74 -11.83
C ARG A 224 0.97 -11.01 -11.30
N GLU A 225 1.17 -10.22 -10.23
CA GLU A 225 0.10 -9.51 -9.52
C GLU A 225 0.52 -8.08 -9.19
N TYR A 226 -0.39 -7.13 -9.46
CA TYR A 226 -0.22 -5.71 -9.17
C TYR A 226 -1.50 -5.17 -8.54
N LEU A 227 -1.35 -4.23 -7.60
CA LEU A 227 -2.46 -3.46 -7.06
C LEU A 227 -2.24 -1.98 -7.40
N PHE A 228 -3.23 -1.36 -8.00
CA PHE A 228 -3.25 0.08 -8.25
C PHE A 228 -4.46 0.71 -7.58
N GLN A 229 -4.19 1.60 -6.63
CA GLN A 229 -5.19 2.45 -5.99
C GLN A 229 -4.99 3.86 -6.54
N TRP A 230 -5.92 4.28 -7.39
CA TRP A 230 -5.91 5.60 -8.03
C TRP A 230 -6.60 6.60 -7.11
N ALA A 231 -5.99 7.76 -6.92
CA ALA A 231 -6.57 8.87 -6.18
C ALA A 231 -6.13 10.19 -6.78
N GLU A 232 -6.90 11.22 -6.52
CA GLU A 232 -6.56 12.62 -6.75
C GLU A 232 -6.42 13.30 -5.40
N MET A 233 -5.77 14.46 -5.36
CA MET A 233 -5.59 15.23 -4.13
C MET A 233 -5.66 16.72 -4.45
N ASP A 234 -6.56 17.43 -3.76
CA ASP A 234 -6.63 18.89 -3.77
C ASP A 234 -5.88 19.45 -2.56
N PRO A 235 -4.67 20.01 -2.73
CA PRO A 235 -3.87 20.52 -1.62
C PRO A 235 -4.53 21.68 -0.89
N ASN A 236 -5.49 22.37 -1.49
CA ASN A 236 -6.21 23.45 -0.81
C ASN A 236 -7.17 22.91 0.26
N ILE A 237 -7.82 21.77 0.02
CA ILE A 237 -8.67 21.09 0.99
C ILE A 237 -7.81 20.66 2.18
N HIS A 238 -6.67 20.01 1.90
CA HIS A 238 -5.72 19.56 2.91
C HIS A 238 -5.18 20.73 3.75
N HIS A 239 -4.81 21.84 3.12
CA HIS A 239 -4.34 23.04 3.80
C HIS A 239 -5.41 23.69 4.69
N GLN A 240 -6.67 23.75 4.20
CA GLN A 240 -7.78 24.26 5.01
C GLN A 240 -8.07 23.35 6.20
N ALA A 241 -8.00 22.02 6.01
CA ALA A 241 -8.15 21.08 7.11
C ALA A 241 -7.07 21.27 8.18
N GLU A 242 -5.81 21.40 7.78
CA GLU A 242 -4.66 21.66 8.66
C GLU A 242 -4.84 22.97 9.44
N ALA A 243 -5.18 24.06 8.76
CA ALA A 243 -5.42 25.35 9.38
C ALA A 243 -6.52 25.31 10.43
N GLN A 244 -7.62 24.60 10.13
CA GLN A 244 -8.73 24.46 11.05
C GLN A 244 -8.40 23.54 12.23
N VAL A 245 -7.68 22.44 12.03
CA VAL A 245 -7.19 21.55 13.10
C VAL A 245 -6.27 22.34 14.03
N THR A 246 -5.33 23.09 13.47
CA THR A 246 -4.39 23.93 14.24
C THR A 246 -5.09 24.99 15.05
N ALA A 247 -6.07 25.69 14.48
CA ALA A 247 -6.85 26.70 15.16
C ALA A 247 -7.72 26.15 16.30
N ARG A 248 -7.99 24.84 16.30
CA ARG A 248 -8.85 24.16 17.29
C ARG A 248 -8.09 23.22 18.22
N ILE A 249 -6.77 23.38 18.32
CA ILE A 249 -5.98 22.63 19.31
C ILE A 249 -6.52 22.91 20.72
N GLY A 250 -6.76 21.81 21.46
CA GLY A 250 -7.34 21.88 22.80
C GLY A 250 -8.87 21.96 22.85
N CYS A 251 -9.56 21.99 21.72
CA CYS A 251 -11.00 21.84 21.66
C CYS A 251 -11.46 20.47 22.18
N MET A 252 -12.61 20.44 22.83
CA MET A 252 -13.27 19.18 23.21
C MET A 252 -14.12 18.67 22.05
N ALA A 253 -14.13 17.37 21.84
CA ALA A 253 -14.96 16.73 20.81
C ALA A 253 -16.44 17.10 21.00
N GLY A 254 -17.08 17.54 19.91
CA GLY A 254 -18.50 17.91 19.92
C GLY A 254 -18.86 19.24 20.58
N ALA A 255 -17.87 19.97 21.10
CA ALA A 255 -18.14 21.31 21.64
C ALA A 255 -18.48 22.29 20.49
N PRO A 256 -19.38 23.26 20.72
CA PRO A 256 -19.72 24.26 19.72
C PRO A 256 -18.49 24.98 19.17
N GLY A 257 -18.37 25.07 17.85
CA GLY A 257 -17.24 25.71 17.17
C GLY A 257 -15.95 24.86 17.09
N CYS A 258 -15.95 23.65 17.65
CA CYS A 258 -14.79 22.75 17.64
C CYS A 258 -14.78 21.75 16.46
N SER A 259 -15.86 21.62 15.72
CA SER A 259 -15.92 20.77 14.53
C SER A 259 -15.28 21.45 13.32
N LEU A 260 -14.69 20.65 12.43
CA LEU A 260 -14.19 21.14 11.16
C LEU A 260 -15.36 21.49 10.22
N ASN A 261 -15.14 22.50 9.39
CA ASN A 261 -16.02 22.86 8.30
C ASN A 261 -15.16 23.20 7.08
N VAL A 262 -14.68 22.16 6.42
CA VAL A 262 -13.82 22.25 5.24
C VAL A 262 -14.67 21.98 4.01
N PRO A 263 -14.86 22.97 3.12
CA PRO A 263 -15.59 22.75 1.88
C PRO A 263 -14.73 21.86 0.95
N THR A 264 -15.35 20.82 0.41
CA THR A 264 -14.74 19.90 -0.55
C THR A 264 -15.10 20.26 -2.01
N GLU A 265 -15.92 21.30 -2.20
CA GLU A 265 -16.33 21.85 -3.49
C GLU A 265 -16.00 23.36 -3.57
N PRO A 266 -15.58 23.86 -4.76
CA PRO A 266 -15.26 23.11 -5.97
C PRO A 266 -13.93 22.37 -5.85
N TYR A 267 -13.90 21.10 -6.29
CA TYR A 267 -12.72 20.24 -6.24
C TYR A 267 -11.73 20.62 -7.35
N LYS A 268 -10.45 20.81 -6.97
CA LYS A 268 -9.37 21.24 -7.88
C LYS A 268 -8.10 20.45 -7.60
N PRO A 269 -8.02 19.17 -8.05
CA PRO A 269 -6.86 18.34 -7.78
C PRO A 269 -5.61 18.90 -8.45
N ALA A 270 -4.49 18.83 -7.73
CA ALA A 270 -3.16 19.17 -8.25
C ALA A 270 -2.25 17.95 -8.32
N TYR A 271 -2.51 16.92 -7.52
CA TYR A 271 -1.74 15.69 -7.52
C TYR A 271 -2.62 14.51 -7.91
N TYR A 272 -2.05 13.64 -8.79
CA TYR A 272 -2.66 12.41 -9.26
C TYR A 272 -1.80 11.26 -8.76
N LEU A 273 -2.39 10.43 -7.91
CA LEU A 273 -1.67 9.45 -7.14
C LEU A 273 -1.95 8.03 -7.65
N ILE A 274 -0.91 7.21 -7.70
CA ILE A 274 -1.02 5.75 -7.78
C ILE A 274 -0.37 5.18 -6.53
N ASN A 275 -1.13 4.43 -5.76
CA ASN A 275 -0.67 3.88 -4.48
C ASN A 275 -0.12 4.95 -3.51
N GLY A 276 -0.70 6.14 -3.56
CA GLY A 276 -0.35 7.26 -2.69
C GLY A 276 0.82 8.13 -3.14
N ARG A 277 1.46 7.83 -4.27
CA ARG A 277 2.57 8.63 -4.82
C ARG A 277 2.23 9.19 -6.18
N SER A 278 2.73 10.39 -6.47
CA SER A 278 2.67 11.02 -7.80
C SER A 278 3.91 10.68 -8.63
N MET A 279 3.88 10.95 -9.94
CA MET A 279 5.06 10.85 -10.81
C MET A 279 6.07 11.98 -10.49
N PRO A 280 7.39 11.70 -10.37
CA PRO A 280 8.06 10.42 -10.59
C PRO A 280 8.16 9.51 -9.35
N ASP A 281 7.78 9.94 -8.16
CA ASP A 281 7.98 9.25 -6.88
C ASP A 281 7.33 7.86 -6.83
N LEU A 282 6.25 7.65 -7.61
CA LEU A 282 5.62 6.34 -7.75
C LEU A 282 6.55 5.29 -8.40
N MET A 283 7.65 5.72 -9.03
CA MET A 283 8.62 4.83 -9.64
C MET A 283 9.61 4.25 -8.62
N ASP A 284 9.71 4.82 -7.43
CA ASP A 284 10.60 4.34 -6.39
C ASP A 284 10.09 3.04 -5.75
N PRO A 285 10.98 2.21 -5.19
CA PRO A 285 10.62 0.92 -4.61
C PRO A 285 9.55 1.01 -3.51
N ASN A 286 8.84 -0.11 -3.28
CA ASN A 286 8.04 -0.25 -2.07
C ASN A 286 8.91 -0.01 -0.82
N TYR A 287 8.33 0.64 0.18
CA TYR A 287 8.98 0.94 1.48
C TYR A 287 10.25 1.77 1.39
N ALA A 288 10.41 2.59 0.34
CA ALA A 288 11.51 3.54 0.24
C ALA A 288 11.47 4.52 1.43
N ALA A 289 12.62 4.77 2.05
CA ALA A 289 12.73 5.51 3.30
C ALA A 289 12.34 6.99 3.16
N GLU A 290 12.39 7.51 1.95
CA GLU A 290 12.01 8.88 1.58
C GLU A 290 10.50 9.11 1.71
N TYR A 291 9.69 8.03 1.70
CA TYR A 291 8.23 8.08 1.74
C TYR A 291 7.67 7.30 2.94
N PRO A 292 7.93 7.73 4.17
CA PRO A 292 7.58 6.97 5.38
C PRO A 292 6.07 6.72 5.54
N HIS A 293 5.24 7.55 4.92
CA HIS A 293 3.78 7.48 4.95
C HIS A 293 3.14 7.10 3.60
N GLN A 294 3.96 6.74 2.60
CA GLN A 294 3.53 6.35 1.24
C GLN A 294 4.32 5.09 0.83
N PRO A 295 4.10 3.94 1.49
CA PRO A 295 4.99 2.79 1.39
C PRO A 295 4.94 2.06 0.06
N TYR A 296 3.90 2.26 -0.75
CA TYR A 296 3.66 1.45 -1.93
C TYR A 296 4.09 2.16 -3.20
N ASN A 297 4.72 1.42 -4.12
CA ASN A 297 5.03 1.93 -5.44
C ASN A 297 3.83 1.81 -6.39
N GLY A 298 3.85 2.58 -7.48
CA GLY A 298 2.86 2.52 -8.56
C GLY A 298 3.44 2.07 -9.89
N ASN A 299 4.64 1.50 -9.91
CA ASN A 299 5.33 1.16 -11.14
C ASN A 299 5.14 -0.31 -11.54
N PRO A 300 4.41 -0.60 -12.65
CA PRO A 300 4.23 -1.96 -13.13
C PRO A 300 5.49 -2.56 -13.80
N HIS A 301 6.50 -1.73 -14.11
CA HIS A 301 7.68 -2.14 -14.84
C HIS A 301 8.91 -2.41 -13.97
N MET A 302 8.79 -2.30 -12.67
CA MET A 302 9.87 -2.60 -11.74
C MET A 302 10.08 -4.11 -11.60
N HIS A 303 10.53 -4.74 -12.71
CA HIS A 303 11.10 -6.07 -12.68
C HIS A 303 12.62 -5.97 -12.59
N PRO A 304 13.27 -6.56 -11.59
CA PRO A 304 14.69 -6.72 -11.63
C PRO A 304 15.05 -7.74 -12.73
N GLY A 305 15.66 -7.26 -13.78
CA GLY A 305 16.58 -8.09 -14.55
C GLY A 305 16.01 -9.06 -15.58
N ILE A 306 14.85 -8.83 -16.20
CA ILE A 306 14.63 -9.43 -17.51
C ILE A 306 15.32 -8.50 -18.52
N PRO A 307 16.43 -8.92 -19.18
CA PRO A 307 16.92 -8.22 -20.34
C PRO A 307 15.77 -8.14 -21.36
N ALA A 308 15.71 -7.07 -22.13
CA ALA A 308 14.69 -6.83 -23.17
C ALA A 308 14.66 -7.90 -24.30
N VAL A 309 15.32 -9.01 -24.13
CA VAL A 309 15.23 -10.19 -24.99
C VAL A 309 14.13 -11.06 -24.41
N GLN A 310 12.92 -10.83 -24.85
CA GLN A 310 11.84 -11.78 -24.64
C GLN A 310 12.25 -13.15 -25.19
N PRO A 311 12.31 -14.20 -24.36
CA PRO A 311 12.06 -15.51 -24.88
C PRO A 311 10.64 -15.48 -25.44
N THR A 312 10.44 -16.10 -26.59
CA THR A 312 9.11 -16.35 -27.18
C THR A 312 8.30 -17.24 -26.26
N LEU A 313 7.83 -16.71 -25.15
CA LEU A 313 6.82 -17.33 -24.32
C LEU A 313 5.49 -17.10 -25.02
N ALA A 314 4.75 -18.18 -25.22
CA ALA A 314 3.41 -18.12 -25.80
C ALA A 314 2.56 -17.06 -25.07
N PRO A 315 1.63 -16.37 -25.74
CA PRO A 315 0.87 -15.25 -25.20
C PRO A 315 -0.23 -15.72 -24.21
N THR A 316 0.16 -16.26 -23.08
CA THR A 316 -0.72 -16.72 -22.03
C THR A 316 -0.40 -16.10 -20.66
N CYS A 317 0.41 -15.06 -20.61
CA CYS A 317 0.57 -14.28 -19.39
C CYS A 317 -0.73 -13.52 -19.10
N ALA A 318 -1.62 -14.11 -18.32
CA ALA A 318 -2.70 -13.36 -17.70
C ALA A 318 -2.11 -12.61 -16.49
N SER A 319 -2.03 -11.29 -16.57
CA SER A 319 -1.81 -10.44 -15.40
C SER A 319 -3.16 -10.22 -14.73
N ALA A 320 -3.27 -10.50 -13.44
CA ALA A 320 -4.42 -10.08 -12.67
C ALA A 320 -4.23 -8.61 -12.26
N TRP A 321 -5.04 -7.74 -12.80
CA TRP A 321 -5.17 -6.36 -12.38
C TRP A 321 -6.14 -6.31 -11.21
N ARG A 322 -5.70 -5.77 -10.08
CA ARG A 322 -6.51 -5.60 -8.87
C ARG A 322 -6.56 -4.15 -8.47
#